data_23e591f0464d8cd556ec429e42d38100
#
_entry.id   23e591f0464d8cd556ec429e42d38100
#
_cell.length_a   1.000
_cell.length_b   1.000
_cell.length_c   1.000
_cell.angle_alpha   90.00
_cell.angle_beta   90.00
_cell.angle_gamma   90.00
#
_symmetry.space_group_name_H-M   'P 1'
#
loop_
_entity.id
_entity.type
_entity.pdbx_description
1 polymer ?
#
loop_
_entity_poly.entity_id
_entity_poly.type
_entity_poly.pdbx_seq_one_letter_code
_entity_poly.pdbx_strand_id
1 'polypeptide(L)'
;MELKSFRALLSTHYQLIGVLIATLIVLASMGTYTNWDAQTEFEAASSVVTKGYPYVTAGLMIDQAPLAFYMTAPVLLLFGLSYVNAVSFVTALGLGSVALVYILGTLLYGKRTGLVAAALFGMVPWQVFMARIYLIDAQYLFLGLAFLIFGVLAVKRNSDKLLALSGLLFALAFLTKLFAIFLLVPLLLIVLLKRKESGFKFTLKKVLIFLIPSIILQIVWFGAFANQHFFGVYVPSDFTHPDLITNPSLMFLPRIFVESAGWFLIAAAVFSLVLAVSFRRLFAKTFWVDAVFFVTILAIAGVDLGLVFSRHLLVPYVSAFKYNYAALPFLCLLAASLVYKGGVLLGSTGKRKIKLFLAGVGLVLLFASLLESLLFLNHTQPYPLIDFKVDYVGHYFPFYVFTSVGSYFQEWHYIAVAIIVLSFAAPFLVNALKKQFSWLLGVLSS
;
A
#
# COMPACT_ATOMS: atom_id res chain seq x y z
N MET A 1 -13.29 10.48 25.31
CA MET A 1 -13.01 9.01 25.25
C MET A 1 -12.53 8.59 26.62
N GLU A 2 -13.28 7.76 27.33
CA GLU A 2 -12.94 7.39 28.72
C GLU A 2 -11.62 6.60 28.77
N LEU A 3 -10.83 6.81 29.83
CA LEU A 3 -9.52 6.17 30.06
C LEU A 3 -9.60 4.63 29.97
N LYS A 4 -10.75 4.05 30.34
CA LYS A 4 -11.04 2.60 30.21
C LYS A 4 -11.12 2.14 28.75
N SER A 5 -11.73 2.93 27.85
CA SER A 5 -11.86 2.59 26.43
C SER A 5 -10.49 2.71 25.73
N PHE A 6 -9.67 3.67 26.14
CA PHE A 6 -8.31 3.83 25.61
C PHE A 6 -7.38 2.67 26.05
N ARG A 7 -7.42 2.26 27.33
CA ARG A 7 -6.67 1.08 27.81
C ARG A 7 -7.11 -0.21 27.10
N ALA A 8 -8.40 -0.39 26.85
CA ALA A 8 -8.91 -1.54 26.11
C ALA A 8 -8.43 -1.53 24.65
N LEU A 9 -8.41 -0.38 24.00
CA LEU A 9 -7.86 -0.21 22.64
C LEU A 9 -6.37 -0.55 22.61
N LEU A 10 -5.57 0.00 23.53
CA LEU A 10 -4.16 -0.28 23.64
C LEU A 10 -3.89 -1.76 23.87
N SER A 11 -4.58 -2.38 24.82
CA SER A 11 -4.39 -3.81 25.13
C SER A 11 -4.77 -4.74 23.98
N THR A 12 -5.63 -4.29 23.10
CA THR A 12 -6.10 -5.08 21.93
C THR A 12 -5.21 -4.89 20.70
N HIS A 13 -4.60 -3.70 20.55
CA HIS A 13 -3.89 -3.32 19.31
C HIS A 13 -2.41 -2.93 19.52
N TYR A 14 -1.80 -3.19 20.70
CA TYR A 14 -0.43 -2.80 20.98
C TYR A 14 0.60 -3.32 19.96
N GLN A 15 0.34 -4.47 19.36
CA GLN A 15 1.20 -5.03 18.31
C GLN A 15 1.19 -4.16 17.03
N LEU A 16 0.02 -3.64 16.64
CA LEU A 16 -0.07 -2.69 15.53
C LEU A 16 0.66 -1.39 15.87
N ILE A 17 0.52 -0.91 17.11
CA ILE A 17 1.24 0.30 17.54
C ILE A 17 2.75 0.10 17.42
N GLY A 18 3.26 -1.07 17.84
CA GLY A 18 4.68 -1.42 17.66
C GLY A 18 5.11 -1.42 16.17
N VAL A 19 4.30 -1.99 15.27
CA VAL A 19 4.58 -1.95 13.82
C VAL A 19 4.58 -0.51 13.31
N LEU A 20 3.62 0.32 13.72
CA LEU A 20 3.55 1.72 13.28
C LEU A 20 4.73 2.55 13.81
N ILE A 21 5.15 2.34 15.06
CA ILE A 21 6.34 2.99 15.63
C ILE A 21 7.60 2.56 14.87
N ALA A 22 7.77 1.27 14.60
CA ALA A 22 8.90 0.77 13.83
C ALA A 22 8.93 1.36 12.41
N THR A 23 7.77 1.41 11.73
CA THR A 23 7.64 2.05 10.40
C THR A 23 7.98 3.54 10.50
N LEU A 24 7.48 4.25 11.51
CA LEU A 24 7.78 5.68 11.70
C LEU A 24 9.28 5.91 11.91
N ILE A 25 9.96 5.07 12.68
CA ILE A 25 11.40 5.16 12.89
C ILE A 25 12.14 5.01 11.56
N VAL A 26 11.79 4.01 10.74
CA VAL A 26 12.37 3.83 9.41
C VAL A 26 12.11 5.06 8.53
N LEU A 27 10.87 5.52 8.47
CA LEU A 27 10.52 6.71 7.68
C LEU A 27 11.25 7.97 8.16
N ALA A 28 11.37 8.18 9.46
CA ALA A 28 12.06 9.34 10.03
C ALA A 28 13.57 9.29 9.80
N SER A 29 14.17 8.10 9.76
CA SER A 29 15.60 7.93 9.50
C SER A 29 15.98 8.14 8.03
N MET A 30 15.00 8.05 7.12
CA MET A 30 15.20 8.28 5.69
C MET A 30 15.03 9.77 5.35
N GLY A 31 15.86 10.30 4.48
CA GLY A 31 15.72 11.66 3.95
C GLY A 31 14.41 11.88 3.18
N THR A 32 14.16 13.10 2.77
CA THR A 32 13.11 13.42 1.81
C THR A 32 13.67 13.27 0.40
N TYR A 33 12.89 12.63 -0.47
CA TYR A 33 13.25 12.44 -1.87
C TYR A 33 12.49 13.40 -2.74
N THR A 34 13.07 13.74 -3.87
CA THR A 34 12.44 14.58 -4.87
C THR A 34 12.84 14.11 -6.27
N ASN A 35 11.96 14.34 -7.21
CA ASN A 35 12.19 14.19 -8.64
C ASN A 35 11.38 15.29 -9.35
N TRP A 36 11.41 15.31 -10.67
CA TRP A 36 10.68 16.30 -11.46
C TRP A 36 9.17 16.25 -11.18
N ASP A 37 8.56 15.06 -11.19
CA ASP A 37 7.11 14.90 -10.91
C ASP A 37 6.77 15.44 -9.51
N ALA A 38 7.56 15.08 -8.50
CA ALA A 38 7.32 15.48 -7.12
C ALA A 38 7.46 17.00 -6.92
N GLN A 39 8.39 17.63 -7.62
CA GLN A 39 8.52 19.09 -7.59
C GLN A 39 7.36 19.78 -8.27
N THR A 40 6.93 19.27 -9.43
CA THR A 40 5.79 19.78 -10.18
C THR A 40 4.49 19.63 -9.37
N GLU A 41 4.27 18.49 -8.74
CA GLU A 41 3.12 18.25 -7.88
C GLU A 41 3.15 19.14 -6.63
N PHE A 42 4.34 19.38 -6.05
CA PHE A 42 4.51 20.32 -4.94
C PHE A 42 4.23 21.77 -5.35
N GLU A 43 4.69 22.19 -6.52
CA GLU A 43 4.39 23.50 -7.06
C GLU A 43 2.87 23.70 -7.22
N ALA A 44 2.17 22.69 -7.75
CA ALA A 44 0.73 22.69 -7.85
C ALA A 44 0.03 22.83 -6.49
N ALA A 45 0.47 22.05 -5.48
CA ALA A 45 -0.08 22.13 -4.14
C ALA A 45 0.19 23.50 -3.48
N SER A 46 1.39 24.07 -3.69
CA SER A 46 1.77 25.40 -3.21
C SER A 46 0.93 26.51 -3.87
N SER A 47 0.61 26.33 -5.16
CA SER A 47 -0.22 27.27 -5.88
C SER A 47 -1.68 27.28 -5.41
N VAL A 48 -2.19 26.17 -4.88
CA VAL A 48 -3.50 26.14 -4.22
C VAL A 48 -3.53 27.10 -3.04
N VAL A 49 -2.46 27.17 -2.24
CA VAL A 49 -2.36 28.10 -1.11
C VAL A 49 -2.27 29.57 -1.56
N THR A 50 -1.52 29.82 -2.63
CA THR A 50 -1.23 31.19 -3.08
C THR A 50 -2.22 31.75 -4.09
N LYS A 51 -2.83 30.90 -4.92
CA LYS A 51 -3.72 31.28 -6.02
C LYS A 51 -5.13 30.72 -5.90
N GLY A 52 -5.37 29.75 -4.99
CA GLY A 52 -6.66 29.06 -4.82
C GLY A 52 -6.89 27.87 -5.77
N TYR A 53 -5.99 27.61 -6.71
CA TYR A 53 -6.08 26.50 -7.67
C TYR A 53 -4.68 25.94 -8.02
N PRO A 54 -4.60 24.67 -8.44
CA PRO A 54 -3.33 24.03 -8.80
C PRO A 54 -2.82 24.61 -10.14
N TYR A 55 -1.61 25.13 -10.12
CA TYR A 55 -0.94 25.75 -11.26
C TYR A 55 0.56 25.47 -11.21
N VAL A 56 1.20 25.35 -12.36
CA VAL A 56 2.64 25.12 -12.51
C VAL A 56 3.25 26.23 -13.36
N THR A 57 4.46 26.66 -13.02
CA THR A 57 5.15 27.79 -13.67
C THR A 57 5.41 27.54 -15.17
N ALA A 58 5.50 26.30 -15.59
CA ALA A 58 5.63 25.92 -17.01
C ALA A 58 4.42 26.32 -17.88
N GLY A 59 3.42 27.01 -17.30
CA GLY A 59 2.22 27.45 -18.02
C GLY A 59 1.20 26.35 -18.27
N LEU A 60 1.46 25.15 -17.81
CA LEU A 60 0.57 24.00 -17.91
C LEU A 60 -0.22 23.89 -16.62
N MET A 61 -1.53 23.92 -16.68
CA MET A 61 -2.34 23.39 -15.59
C MET A 61 -2.10 21.90 -15.54
N ILE A 62 -1.91 21.35 -14.33
CA ILE A 62 -1.77 19.90 -14.19
C ILE A 62 -3.07 19.25 -14.65
N ASP A 63 -2.97 18.34 -15.59
CA ASP A 63 -4.04 17.52 -16.15
C ASP A 63 -4.51 16.40 -15.20
N GLN A 64 -3.96 16.35 -13.98
CA GLN A 64 -4.28 15.35 -12.99
C GLN A 64 -5.47 15.78 -12.14
N ALA A 65 -6.18 14.79 -11.63
CA ALA A 65 -7.26 15.02 -10.69
C ALA A 65 -6.71 15.74 -9.44
N PRO A 66 -7.29 16.84 -9.00
CA PRO A 66 -6.60 17.86 -8.19
C PRO A 66 -6.78 17.73 -6.70
N LEU A 67 -7.60 16.80 -6.23
CA LEU A 67 -7.92 16.68 -4.80
C LEU A 67 -6.66 16.53 -3.95
N ALA A 68 -5.64 15.84 -4.46
CA ALA A 68 -4.38 15.66 -3.75
C ALA A 68 -3.75 16.99 -3.35
N PHE A 69 -3.77 17.98 -4.24
CA PHE A 69 -3.20 19.29 -3.99
C PHE A 69 -4.01 20.05 -2.94
N TYR A 70 -5.35 19.98 -3.01
CA TYR A 70 -6.24 20.58 -2.00
C TYR A 70 -6.14 19.85 -0.65
N MET A 71 -5.88 18.55 -0.60
CA MET A 71 -5.64 17.85 0.66
C MET A 71 -4.32 18.28 1.32
N THR A 72 -3.31 18.62 0.53
CA THR A 72 -2.01 19.08 1.03
C THR A 72 -2.02 20.55 1.43
N ALA A 73 -2.80 21.38 0.74
CA ALA A 73 -2.83 22.83 0.96
C ALA A 73 -3.06 23.26 2.43
N PRO A 74 -3.96 22.64 3.22
CA PRO A 74 -4.12 22.98 4.65
C PRO A 74 -2.83 22.78 5.46
N VAL A 75 -2.06 21.73 5.16
CA VAL A 75 -0.79 21.46 5.85
C VAL A 75 0.24 22.53 5.49
N LEU A 76 0.32 22.89 4.21
CA LEU A 76 1.20 23.96 3.75
C LEU A 76 0.80 25.34 4.31
N LEU A 77 -0.50 25.59 4.46
CA LEU A 77 -1.01 26.82 5.06
C LEU A 77 -0.65 26.92 6.55
N LEU A 78 -0.78 25.82 7.30
CA LEU A 78 -0.55 25.80 8.75
C LEU A 78 0.92 25.75 9.13
N PHE A 79 1.74 25.01 8.39
CA PHE A 79 3.14 24.73 8.75
C PHE A 79 4.16 25.43 7.83
N GLY A 80 3.68 26.13 6.81
CA GLY A 80 4.51 26.87 5.85
C GLY A 80 4.75 26.12 4.54
N LEU A 81 4.97 26.90 3.48
CA LEU A 81 5.19 26.44 2.10
C LEU A 81 6.59 25.81 1.98
N SER A 82 6.73 24.57 2.39
CA SER A 82 7.97 23.81 2.23
C SER A 82 7.70 22.41 1.70
N TYR A 83 8.62 21.91 0.88
CA TYR A 83 8.58 20.54 0.36
C TYR A 83 8.56 19.51 1.49
N VAL A 84 9.31 19.73 2.57
CA VAL A 84 9.37 18.86 3.74
C VAL A 84 8.00 18.72 4.40
N ASN A 85 7.22 19.83 4.49
CA ASN A 85 5.87 19.79 5.05
C ASN A 85 4.91 18.97 4.17
N ALA A 86 5.02 19.10 2.84
CA ALA A 86 4.25 18.27 1.91
C ALA A 86 4.62 16.78 2.04
N VAL A 87 5.92 16.45 2.12
CA VAL A 87 6.38 15.07 2.36
C VAL A 87 5.92 14.56 3.74
N SER A 88 5.92 15.40 4.78
CA SER A 88 5.44 15.00 6.10
C SER A 88 3.97 14.60 6.09
N PHE A 89 3.14 15.29 5.31
CA PHE A 89 1.74 14.90 5.09
C PHE A 89 1.64 13.53 4.39
N VAL A 90 2.39 13.31 3.32
CA VAL A 90 2.43 12.03 2.61
C VAL A 90 2.94 10.92 3.53
N THR A 91 3.95 11.20 4.37
CA THR A 91 4.45 10.27 5.40
C THR A 91 3.34 9.84 6.36
N ALA A 92 2.54 10.80 6.84
CA ALA A 92 1.41 10.49 7.73
C ALA A 92 0.36 9.60 7.04
N LEU A 93 0.05 9.85 5.76
CA LEU A 93 -0.84 9.01 4.97
C LEU A 93 -0.24 7.63 4.68
N GLY A 94 1.07 7.54 4.47
CA GLY A 94 1.80 6.28 4.35
C GLY A 94 1.66 5.41 5.60
N LEU A 95 1.86 5.99 6.79
CA LEU A 95 1.60 5.32 8.08
C LEU A 95 0.13 4.92 8.23
N GLY A 96 -0.80 5.80 7.84
CA GLY A 96 -2.22 5.49 7.80
C GLY A 96 -2.52 4.29 6.88
N SER A 97 -1.86 4.20 5.73
CA SER A 97 -1.99 3.06 4.80
C SER A 97 -1.52 1.75 5.42
N VAL A 98 -0.45 1.76 6.24
CA VAL A 98 -0.02 0.57 7.01
C VAL A 98 -1.13 0.10 7.97
N ALA A 99 -1.77 1.04 8.67
CA ALA A 99 -2.90 0.70 9.54
C ALA A 99 -4.10 0.17 8.73
N LEU A 100 -4.39 0.73 7.56
CA LEU A 100 -5.47 0.25 6.70
C LEU A 100 -5.19 -1.16 6.14
N VAL A 101 -3.93 -1.47 5.79
CA VAL A 101 -3.52 -2.84 5.39
C VAL A 101 -3.73 -3.83 6.54
N TYR A 102 -3.40 -3.45 7.79
CA TYR A 102 -3.73 -4.25 8.97
C TYR A 102 -5.24 -4.52 9.07
N ILE A 103 -6.07 -3.49 8.92
CA ILE A 103 -7.53 -3.61 9.04
C ILE A 103 -8.06 -4.53 7.93
N LEU A 104 -7.64 -4.31 6.69
CA LEU A 104 -8.09 -5.12 5.55
C LEU A 104 -7.68 -6.58 5.70
N GLY A 105 -6.42 -6.85 6.09
CA GLY A 105 -5.91 -8.20 6.35
C GLY A 105 -6.65 -8.87 7.52
N THR A 106 -6.95 -8.12 8.58
CA THR A 106 -7.72 -8.60 9.72
C THR A 106 -9.15 -8.98 9.33
N LEU A 107 -9.79 -8.18 8.50
CA LEU A 107 -11.14 -8.43 8.00
C LEU A 107 -11.22 -9.68 7.11
N LEU A 108 -10.16 -10.00 6.38
CA LEU A 108 -10.18 -11.05 5.36
C LEU A 108 -9.55 -12.37 5.85
N TYR A 109 -8.50 -12.31 6.65
CA TYR A 109 -7.72 -13.48 7.09
C TYR A 109 -7.59 -13.61 8.62
N GLY A 110 -7.89 -12.54 9.37
CA GLY A 110 -7.73 -12.48 10.81
C GLY A 110 -6.52 -11.67 11.28
N LYS A 111 -6.52 -11.32 12.55
CA LYS A 111 -5.62 -10.34 13.20
C LYS A 111 -4.13 -10.62 12.96
N ARG A 112 -3.69 -11.88 13.09
CA ARG A 112 -2.26 -12.26 12.93
C ARG A 112 -1.77 -12.00 11.50
N THR A 113 -2.58 -12.37 10.51
CA THR A 113 -2.26 -12.14 9.09
C THR A 113 -2.26 -10.64 8.77
N GLY A 114 -3.25 -9.90 9.29
CA GLY A 114 -3.28 -8.44 9.13
C GLY A 114 -2.04 -7.76 9.71
N LEU A 115 -1.56 -8.22 10.87
CA LEU A 115 -0.36 -7.68 11.52
C LEU A 115 0.90 -7.94 10.68
N VAL A 116 1.06 -9.17 10.17
CA VAL A 116 2.20 -9.50 9.28
C VAL A 116 2.13 -8.72 7.99
N ALA A 117 0.94 -8.57 7.39
CA ALA A 117 0.77 -7.76 6.18
C ALA A 117 1.15 -6.30 6.40
N ALA A 118 0.77 -5.72 7.55
CA ALA A 118 1.14 -4.35 7.93
C ALA A 118 2.66 -4.21 8.13
N ALA A 119 3.30 -5.19 8.78
CA ALA A 119 4.75 -5.18 8.97
C ALA A 119 5.51 -5.30 7.64
N LEU A 120 5.09 -6.21 6.76
CA LEU A 120 5.66 -6.33 5.42
C LEU A 120 5.47 -5.02 4.64
N PHE A 121 4.24 -4.49 4.58
CA PHE A 121 3.94 -3.27 3.83
C PHE A 121 4.69 -2.06 4.39
N GLY A 122 4.79 -1.90 5.71
CA GLY A 122 5.46 -0.77 6.34
C GLY A 122 7.00 -0.77 6.20
N MET A 123 7.60 -1.95 5.95
CA MET A 123 9.05 -2.10 5.85
C MET A 123 9.56 -2.27 4.42
N VAL A 124 8.69 -2.60 3.45
CA VAL A 124 9.13 -2.78 2.07
C VAL A 124 9.67 -1.46 1.50
N PRO A 125 10.84 -1.47 0.82
CA PRO A 125 11.48 -0.26 0.31
C PRO A 125 10.57 0.59 -0.56
N TRP A 126 9.73 -0.03 -1.36
CA TRP A 126 8.74 0.66 -2.21
C TRP A 126 7.81 1.58 -1.40
N GLN A 127 7.21 1.07 -0.33
CA GLN A 127 6.35 1.86 0.55
C GLN A 127 7.13 2.97 1.25
N VAL A 128 8.32 2.66 1.76
CA VAL A 128 9.16 3.63 2.47
C VAL A 128 9.52 4.79 1.55
N PHE A 129 9.90 4.50 0.32
CA PHE A 129 10.20 5.53 -0.67
C PHE A 129 8.95 6.38 -1.00
N MET A 130 7.82 5.74 -1.33
CA MET A 130 6.58 6.44 -1.69
C MET A 130 6.03 7.30 -0.54
N ALA A 131 6.36 6.97 0.70
CA ALA A 131 6.00 7.78 1.87
C ALA A 131 7.01 8.91 2.16
N ARG A 132 8.15 8.97 1.46
CA ARG A 132 9.20 9.98 1.65
C ARG A 132 9.43 10.87 0.43
N ILE A 133 8.58 10.76 -0.58
CA ILE A 133 8.52 11.63 -1.75
C ILE A 133 7.12 12.24 -1.85
N TYR A 134 7.02 13.50 -2.23
CA TYR A 134 5.72 14.13 -2.44
C TYR A 134 5.15 13.71 -3.79
N LEU A 135 4.38 12.62 -3.79
CA LEU A 135 3.61 12.14 -4.94
C LEU A 135 2.16 11.89 -4.52
N ILE A 136 1.22 12.20 -5.39
CA ILE A 136 -0.22 12.00 -5.17
C ILE A 136 -0.58 10.52 -5.02
N ASP A 137 0.33 9.62 -5.39
CA ASP A 137 0.17 8.17 -5.34
C ASP A 137 -0.08 7.62 -3.92
N ALA A 138 0.62 8.15 -2.92
CA ALA A 138 0.39 7.75 -1.53
C ALA A 138 -0.98 8.21 -1.02
N GLN A 139 -1.46 9.36 -1.50
CA GLN A 139 -2.75 9.93 -1.12
C GLN A 139 -3.90 9.10 -1.70
N TYR A 140 -3.85 8.78 -3.01
CA TYR A 140 -4.91 7.97 -3.61
C TYR A 140 -4.92 6.54 -3.06
N LEU A 141 -3.75 5.97 -2.72
CA LEU A 141 -3.67 4.64 -2.13
C LEU A 141 -4.33 4.61 -0.74
N PHE A 142 -4.06 5.62 0.11
CA PHE A 142 -4.70 5.74 1.42
C PHE A 142 -6.23 5.79 1.29
N LEU A 143 -6.76 6.66 0.44
CA LEU A 143 -8.19 6.76 0.18
C LEU A 143 -8.76 5.49 -0.44
N GLY A 144 -8.01 4.87 -1.36
CA GLY A 144 -8.38 3.62 -2.01
C GLY A 144 -8.44 2.43 -1.06
N LEU A 145 -7.52 2.31 -0.11
CA LEU A 145 -7.57 1.28 0.93
C LEU A 145 -8.74 1.52 1.88
N ALA A 146 -8.99 2.77 2.27
CA ALA A 146 -10.16 3.11 3.09
C ALA A 146 -11.47 2.77 2.36
N PHE A 147 -11.59 3.14 1.09
CA PHE A 147 -12.72 2.76 0.24
C PHE A 147 -12.96 1.25 0.22
N LEU A 148 -11.91 0.45 0.01
CA LEU A 148 -12.02 -1.02 -0.01
C LEU A 148 -12.49 -1.58 1.34
N ILE A 149 -11.97 -1.08 2.44
CA ILE A 149 -12.36 -1.52 3.79
C ILE A 149 -13.85 -1.26 4.02
N PHE A 150 -14.34 -0.06 3.73
CA PHE A 150 -15.75 0.26 3.90
C PHE A 150 -16.64 -0.50 2.92
N GLY A 151 -16.17 -0.77 1.70
CA GLY A 151 -16.84 -1.63 0.73
C GLY A 151 -16.96 -3.08 1.23
N VAL A 152 -15.88 -3.67 1.73
CA VAL A 152 -15.89 -5.01 2.33
C VAL A 152 -16.83 -5.07 3.54
N LEU A 153 -16.81 -4.06 4.41
CA LEU A 153 -17.71 -3.96 5.56
C LEU A 153 -19.16 -3.78 5.13
N ALA A 154 -19.44 -2.99 4.09
CA ALA A 154 -20.77 -2.83 3.52
C ALA A 154 -21.36 -4.16 3.05
N VAL A 155 -20.54 -4.96 2.34
CA VAL A 155 -20.93 -6.31 1.90
C VAL A 155 -21.18 -7.23 3.09
N LYS A 156 -20.23 -7.29 4.04
CA LYS A 156 -20.33 -8.16 5.23
C LYS A 156 -21.53 -7.84 6.12
N ARG A 157 -21.86 -6.56 6.28
CA ARG A 157 -22.94 -6.08 7.17
C ARG A 157 -24.24 -5.76 6.44
N ASN A 158 -24.27 -5.93 5.11
CA ASN A 158 -25.38 -5.54 4.24
C ASN A 158 -25.87 -4.10 4.50
N SER A 159 -24.94 -3.15 4.65
CA SER A 159 -25.19 -1.78 5.11
C SER A 159 -25.12 -0.77 3.98
N ASP A 160 -26.23 -0.09 3.69
CA ASP A 160 -26.30 0.98 2.69
C ASP A 160 -25.45 2.21 3.11
N LYS A 161 -25.37 2.51 4.43
CA LYS A 161 -24.55 3.62 4.95
C LYS A 161 -23.05 3.39 4.69
N LEU A 162 -22.57 2.18 4.96
CA LEU A 162 -21.16 1.83 4.69
C LEU A 162 -20.88 1.80 3.18
N LEU A 163 -21.86 1.41 2.38
CA LEU A 163 -21.76 1.41 0.93
C LEU A 163 -21.65 2.84 0.37
N ALA A 164 -22.48 3.78 0.87
CA ALA A 164 -22.40 5.19 0.52
C ALA A 164 -21.07 5.81 0.92
N LEU A 165 -20.56 5.49 2.12
CA LEU A 165 -19.25 5.94 2.57
C LEU A 165 -18.13 5.37 1.69
N SER A 166 -18.23 4.09 1.30
CA SER A 166 -17.30 3.47 0.35
C SER A 166 -17.32 4.21 -1.00
N GLY A 167 -18.52 4.53 -1.52
CA GLY A 167 -18.67 5.31 -2.76
C GLY A 167 -18.07 6.72 -2.67
N LEU A 168 -18.26 7.39 -1.54
CA LEU A 168 -17.65 8.70 -1.28
C LEU A 168 -16.12 8.62 -1.26
N LEU A 169 -15.55 7.64 -0.54
CA LEU A 169 -14.10 7.45 -0.47
C LEU A 169 -13.51 7.05 -1.83
N PHE A 170 -14.26 6.25 -2.62
CA PHE A 170 -13.88 5.96 -4.00
C PHE A 170 -13.84 7.24 -4.84
N ALA A 171 -14.86 8.10 -4.73
CA ALA A 171 -14.90 9.37 -5.42
C ALA A 171 -13.70 10.26 -5.08
N LEU A 172 -13.36 10.34 -3.80
CA LEU A 172 -12.19 11.10 -3.33
C LEU A 172 -10.88 10.49 -3.85
N ALA A 173 -10.74 9.17 -3.83
CA ALA A 173 -9.57 8.50 -4.40
C ALA A 173 -9.45 8.77 -5.92
N PHE A 174 -10.55 8.70 -6.65
CA PHE A 174 -10.60 8.97 -8.08
C PHE A 174 -10.30 10.44 -8.41
N LEU A 175 -10.79 11.40 -7.60
CA LEU A 175 -10.43 12.82 -7.69
C LEU A 175 -8.99 13.12 -7.26
N THR A 176 -8.33 12.18 -6.60
CA THR A 176 -6.90 12.27 -6.30
C THR A 176 -6.07 11.73 -7.46
N LYS A 177 -6.46 10.58 -8.03
CA LYS A 177 -5.82 9.97 -9.19
C LYS A 177 -6.79 9.05 -9.92
N LEU A 178 -6.93 9.22 -11.24
CA LEU A 178 -7.84 8.41 -12.07
C LEU A 178 -7.57 6.90 -11.97
N PHE A 179 -6.34 6.52 -11.68
CA PHE A 179 -5.92 5.11 -11.46
C PHE A 179 -6.67 4.43 -10.31
N ALA A 180 -7.33 5.17 -9.41
CA ALA A 180 -8.20 4.60 -8.39
C ALA A 180 -9.33 3.72 -8.96
N ILE A 181 -9.67 3.86 -10.25
CA ILE A 181 -10.67 3.01 -10.92
C ILE A 181 -10.29 1.52 -10.85
N PHE A 182 -8.99 1.18 -10.88
CA PHE A 182 -8.53 -0.21 -10.81
C PHE A 182 -8.76 -0.85 -9.45
N LEU A 183 -8.90 -0.04 -8.39
CA LEU A 183 -9.27 -0.52 -7.07
C LEU A 183 -10.75 -0.95 -6.96
N LEU A 184 -11.59 -0.65 -7.98
CA LEU A 184 -12.91 -1.26 -8.09
C LEU A 184 -12.85 -2.76 -8.36
N VAL A 185 -11.80 -3.25 -9.03
CA VAL A 185 -11.65 -4.67 -9.36
C VAL A 185 -11.74 -5.56 -8.12
N PRO A 186 -10.93 -5.37 -7.07
CA PRO A 186 -11.04 -6.20 -5.87
C PRO A 186 -12.39 -6.04 -5.16
N LEU A 187 -12.99 -4.86 -5.12
CA LEU A 187 -14.31 -4.69 -4.52
C LEU A 187 -15.37 -5.45 -5.29
N LEU A 188 -15.45 -5.30 -6.61
CA LEU A 188 -16.42 -5.99 -7.45
C LEU A 188 -16.30 -7.51 -7.33
N LEU A 189 -15.07 -8.04 -7.36
CA LEU A 189 -14.83 -9.46 -7.20
C LEU A 189 -15.25 -9.95 -5.80
N ILE A 190 -14.96 -9.22 -4.73
CA ILE A 190 -15.39 -9.56 -3.37
C ILE A 190 -16.92 -9.55 -3.28
N VAL A 191 -17.59 -8.54 -3.85
CA VAL A 191 -19.06 -8.48 -3.89
C VAL A 191 -19.63 -9.72 -4.59
N LEU A 192 -19.12 -10.04 -5.79
CA LEU A 192 -19.60 -11.18 -6.57
C LEU A 192 -19.42 -12.51 -5.83
N LEU A 193 -18.30 -12.69 -5.15
CA LEU A 193 -17.97 -13.92 -4.43
C LEU A 193 -18.72 -14.06 -3.10
N LYS A 194 -18.89 -12.95 -2.37
CA LYS A 194 -19.45 -12.97 -1.03
C LYS A 194 -20.95 -12.68 -0.95
N ARG A 195 -21.57 -12.25 -2.05
CA ARG A 195 -23.00 -11.88 -2.08
C ARG A 195 -23.95 -12.97 -1.54
N LYS A 196 -23.64 -14.25 -1.86
CA LYS A 196 -24.47 -15.38 -1.40
C LYS A 196 -24.34 -15.63 0.10
N GLU A 197 -23.12 -15.51 0.64
CA GLU A 197 -22.85 -15.76 2.07
C GLU A 197 -23.35 -14.61 2.96
N SER A 198 -23.27 -13.37 2.48
CA SER A 198 -23.62 -12.16 3.26
C SER A 198 -25.08 -11.73 3.10
N GLY A 199 -25.85 -12.37 2.24
CA GLY A 199 -27.19 -11.90 1.87
C GLY A 199 -27.18 -10.56 1.09
N PHE A 200 -26.03 -10.11 0.65
CA PHE A 200 -25.88 -8.87 -0.11
C PHE A 200 -26.47 -9.04 -1.51
N LYS A 201 -27.57 -8.35 -1.76
CA LYS A 201 -28.20 -8.34 -3.10
C LYS A 201 -27.65 -7.18 -3.92
N PHE A 202 -27.07 -7.49 -5.08
CA PHE A 202 -26.64 -6.49 -6.03
C PHE A 202 -27.86 -5.92 -6.75
N THR A 203 -28.37 -4.79 -6.29
CA THR A 203 -29.56 -4.12 -6.81
C THR A 203 -29.17 -2.76 -7.40
N LEU A 204 -29.98 -2.24 -8.34
CA LEU A 204 -29.79 -0.90 -8.90
C LEU A 204 -29.70 0.17 -7.78
N LYS A 205 -30.56 0.05 -6.74
CA LYS A 205 -30.50 0.93 -5.55
C LYS A 205 -29.10 0.97 -4.94
N LYS A 206 -28.46 -0.18 -4.74
CA LYS A 206 -27.12 -0.25 -4.13
C LYS A 206 -26.04 0.29 -5.05
N VAL A 207 -26.15 0.05 -6.36
CA VAL A 207 -25.27 0.66 -7.36
C VAL A 207 -25.39 2.18 -7.31
N LEU A 208 -26.60 2.72 -7.25
CA LEU A 208 -26.83 4.16 -7.15
C LEU A 208 -26.30 4.73 -5.82
N ILE A 209 -26.52 4.06 -4.70
CA ILE A 209 -25.99 4.48 -3.39
C ILE A 209 -24.45 4.60 -3.44
N PHE A 210 -23.77 3.68 -4.13
CA PHE A 210 -22.33 3.72 -4.31
C PHE A 210 -21.89 4.82 -5.29
N LEU A 211 -22.56 4.95 -6.45
CA LEU A 211 -22.12 5.82 -7.51
C LEU A 211 -22.53 7.29 -7.33
N ILE A 212 -23.67 7.57 -6.69
CA ILE A 212 -24.18 8.96 -6.56
C ILE A 212 -23.15 9.90 -5.93
N PRO A 213 -22.48 9.57 -4.80
CA PRO A 213 -21.44 10.45 -4.24
C PRO A 213 -20.32 10.74 -5.24
N SER A 214 -19.93 9.71 -6.02
CA SER A 214 -18.89 9.83 -7.04
C SER A 214 -19.34 10.75 -8.18
N ILE A 215 -20.54 10.53 -8.71
CA ILE A 215 -21.08 11.32 -9.81
C ILE A 215 -21.21 12.79 -9.40
N ILE A 216 -21.77 13.07 -8.21
CA ILE A 216 -21.94 14.44 -7.73
C ILE A 216 -20.59 15.14 -7.61
N LEU A 217 -19.60 14.52 -6.98
CA LEU A 217 -18.29 15.12 -6.82
C LEU A 217 -17.58 15.33 -8.15
N GLN A 218 -17.71 14.39 -9.11
CA GLN A 218 -17.15 14.55 -10.45
C GLN A 218 -17.83 15.70 -11.21
N ILE A 219 -19.18 15.79 -11.15
CA ILE A 219 -19.92 16.89 -11.81
C ILE A 219 -19.52 18.23 -11.22
N VAL A 220 -19.48 18.35 -9.89
CA VAL A 220 -19.06 19.59 -9.21
C VAL A 220 -17.65 19.95 -9.63
N TRP A 221 -16.74 19.00 -9.61
CA TRP A 221 -15.36 19.22 -9.97
C TRP A 221 -15.19 19.61 -11.44
N PHE A 222 -15.68 18.80 -12.36
CA PHE A 222 -15.58 19.07 -13.79
C PHE A 222 -16.37 20.32 -14.18
N GLY A 223 -17.52 20.59 -13.54
CA GLY A 223 -18.29 21.81 -13.76
C GLY A 223 -17.56 23.06 -13.27
N ALA A 224 -16.87 23.00 -12.14
CA ALA A 224 -16.11 24.14 -11.60
C ALA A 224 -14.84 24.44 -12.43
N PHE A 225 -14.21 23.43 -13.02
CA PHE A 225 -12.92 23.55 -13.69
C PHE A 225 -12.95 23.31 -15.21
N ALA A 226 -14.08 22.84 -15.78
CA ALA A 226 -14.20 22.56 -17.22
C ALA A 226 -13.88 23.80 -18.09
N ASN A 227 -14.19 25.00 -17.59
CA ASN A 227 -13.88 26.26 -18.26
C ASN A 227 -12.40 26.67 -18.14
N GLN A 228 -11.60 25.97 -17.36
CA GLN A 228 -10.20 26.33 -17.08
C GLN A 228 -9.19 25.42 -17.78
N HIS A 229 -9.55 24.83 -18.91
CA HIS A 229 -8.63 24.02 -19.75
C HIS A 229 -8.10 22.75 -19.10
N PHE A 230 -8.82 22.18 -18.14
CA PHE A 230 -8.43 20.95 -17.46
C PHE A 230 -8.34 19.73 -18.41
N PHE A 231 -9.00 19.76 -19.55
CA PHE A 231 -8.95 18.75 -20.61
C PHE A 231 -8.15 19.16 -21.84
N GLY A 232 -7.61 20.34 -21.82
CA GLY A 232 -7.12 20.89 -23.05
C GLY A 232 -5.64 20.95 -23.15
N VAL A 233 -4.93 19.95 -23.21
CA VAL A 233 -3.54 19.96 -23.67
C VAL A 233 -2.56 19.31 -22.71
N TYR A 234 -2.80 18.06 -22.39
CA TYR A 234 -1.64 17.21 -22.33
C TYR A 234 -1.25 16.85 -23.77
N VAL A 235 -0.50 17.73 -24.40
CA VAL A 235 0.17 17.37 -25.63
C VAL A 235 1.36 16.52 -25.26
N PRO A 236 1.37 15.25 -25.68
CA PRO A 236 2.51 14.37 -25.44
C PRO A 236 3.77 14.77 -26.20
N SER A 237 3.86 15.99 -26.76
CA SER A 237 4.97 16.41 -27.59
C SER A 237 6.32 16.28 -26.92
N ASP A 238 6.38 16.39 -25.58
CA ASP A 238 7.61 16.26 -24.84
C ASP A 238 7.88 14.83 -24.32
N PHE A 239 6.90 13.93 -24.44
CA PHE A 239 7.05 12.52 -24.07
C PHE A 239 7.36 11.60 -25.24
N THR A 240 7.28 12.09 -26.44
CA THR A 240 7.71 11.39 -27.65
C THR A 240 9.19 11.62 -27.90
N HIS A 241 10.06 11.16 -26.99
CA HIS A 241 11.45 10.95 -27.35
C HIS A 241 11.55 9.58 -28.02
N PRO A 242 11.71 9.51 -29.36
CA PRO A 242 11.78 8.25 -30.09
C PRO A 242 12.94 7.36 -29.70
N ASP A 243 13.91 7.90 -28.95
CA ASP A 243 15.14 7.22 -28.61
C ASP A 243 15.09 6.41 -27.32
N LEU A 244 13.96 6.46 -26.60
CA LEU A 244 13.94 6.02 -25.21
C LEU A 244 13.68 4.54 -24.99
N ILE A 245 12.98 3.81 -25.84
CA ILE A 245 12.91 2.34 -25.81
C ILE A 245 12.54 1.80 -27.18
N THR A 246 13.47 1.18 -27.84
CA THR A 246 13.22 0.51 -29.11
C THR A 246 12.52 -0.84 -28.96
N ASN A 247 12.58 -1.46 -27.76
CA ASN A 247 11.93 -2.75 -27.49
C ASN A 247 11.57 -2.88 -26.00
N PRO A 248 10.30 -2.65 -25.60
CA PRO A 248 9.85 -2.94 -24.24
C PRO A 248 9.98 -4.46 -24.00
N SER A 249 10.90 -4.84 -23.13
CA SER A 249 11.02 -6.24 -22.72
C SER A 249 9.84 -6.63 -21.83
N LEU A 250 9.20 -7.78 -22.09
CA LEU A 250 8.20 -8.35 -21.20
C LEU A 250 8.74 -8.59 -19.77
N MET A 251 10.07 -8.63 -19.59
CA MET A 251 10.73 -8.73 -18.29
C MET A 251 10.71 -7.44 -17.48
N PHE A 252 10.24 -6.36 -18.06
CA PHE A 252 10.12 -5.07 -17.42
C PHE A 252 9.28 -5.12 -16.13
N LEU A 253 8.04 -5.65 -16.18
CA LEU A 253 7.16 -5.72 -15.02
C LEU A 253 7.67 -6.64 -13.90
N PRO A 254 8.04 -7.90 -14.18
CA PRO A 254 8.65 -8.74 -13.15
C PRO A 254 9.83 -8.06 -12.47
N ARG A 255 10.66 -7.36 -13.25
CA ARG A 255 11.82 -6.64 -12.74
C ARG A 255 11.43 -5.51 -11.79
N ILE A 256 10.41 -4.68 -12.15
CA ILE A 256 9.91 -3.62 -11.27
C ILE A 256 9.46 -4.19 -9.92
N PHE A 257 8.66 -5.25 -9.93
CA PHE A 257 8.18 -5.86 -8.70
C PHE A 257 9.30 -6.41 -7.84
N VAL A 258 10.27 -7.10 -8.46
CA VAL A 258 11.42 -7.66 -7.75
C VAL A 258 12.28 -6.56 -7.14
N GLU A 259 12.65 -5.54 -7.92
CA GLU A 259 13.51 -4.46 -7.48
C GLU A 259 12.85 -3.57 -6.43
N SER A 260 11.52 -3.43 -6.47
CA SER A 260 10.78 -2.57 -5.54
C SER A 260 10.28 -3.27 -4.29
N ALA A 261 9.87 -4.53 -4.40
CA ALA A 261 9.26 -5.28 -3.31
C ALA A 261 10.17 -6.39 -2.75
N GLY A 262 11.21 -6.77 -3.47
CA GLY A 262 12.15 -7.83 -3.09
C GLY A 262 11.75 -9.23 -3.58
N TRP A 263 12.75 -10.10 -3.71
CA TRP A 263 12.58 -11.47 -4.17
C TRP A 263 11.75 -12.33 -3.23
N PHE A 264 12.03 -12.21 -1.92
CA PHE A 264 11.39 -13.06 -0.92
C PHE A 264 9.93 -12.70 -0.71
N LEU A 265 9.53 -11.42 -0.85
CA LEU A 265 8.12 -11.03 -0.80
C LEU A 265 7.34 -11.64 -1.96
N ILE A 266 7.89 -11.59 -3.16
CA ILE A 266 7.28 -12.19 -4.35
C ILE A 266 7.23 -13.71 -4.20
N ALA A 267 8.33 -14.34 -3.79
CA ALA A 267 8.37 -15.78 -3.54
C ALA A 267 7.34 -16.22 -2.49
N ALA A 268 7.16 -15.45 -1.42
CA ALA A 268 6.13 -15.70 -0.40
C ALA A 268 4.71 -15.60 -0.98
N ALA A 269 4.44 -14.57 -1.80
CA ALA A 269 3.14 -14.41 -2.46
C ALA A 269 2.85 -15.55 -3.43
N VAL A 270 3.82 -15.92 -4.28
CA VAL A 270 3.71 -17.07 -5.21
C VAL A 270 3.51 -18.37 -4.44
N PHE A 271 4.30 -18.63 -3.41
CA PHE A 271 4.17 -19.83 -2.58
C PHE A 271 2.80 -19.88 -1.89
N SER A 272 2.29 -18.74 -1.45
CA SER A 272 0.93 -18.63 -0.90
C SER A 272 -0.14 -19.06 -1.92
N LEU A 273 -0.02 -18.63 -3.18
CA LEU A 273 -0.93 -19.05 -4.26
C LEU A 273 -0.80 -20.53 -4.57
N VAL A 274 0.42 -21.05 -4.65
CA VAL A 274 0.67 -22.49 -4.88
C VAL A 274 0.00 -23.33 -3.78
N LEU A 275 0.14 -22.93 -2.52
CA LEU A 275 -0.55 -23.61 -1.41
C LEU A 275 -2.07 -23.52 -1.53
N ALA A 276 -2.60 -22.33 -1.90
CA ALA A 276 -4.04 -22.13 -2.07
C ALA A 276 -4.62 -23.05 -3.15
N VAL A 277 -3.93 -23.21 -4.27
CA VAL A 277 -4.34 -24.10 -5.37
C VAL A 277 -4.17 -25.55 -4.99
N SER A 278 -2.99 -25.94 -4.46
CA SER A 278 -2.67 -27.33 -4.12
C SER A 278 -3.57 -27.90 -3.02
N PHE A 279 -3.99 -27.07 -2.09
CA PHE A 279 -4.85 -27.44 -0.97
C PHE A 279 -6.20 -26.70 -1.00
N ARG A 280 -6.76 -26.49 -2.20
CA ARG A 280 -7.98 -25.70 -2.44
C ARG A 280 -9.14 -26.06 -1.51
N ARG A 281 -9.35 -27.35 -1.22
CA ARG A 281 -10.41 -27.80 -0.30
C ARG A 281 -10.16 -27.33 1.13
N LEU A 282 -8.91 -27.33 1.58
CA LEU A 282 -8.52 -26.91 2.91
C LEU A 282 -8.64 -25.39 3.09
N PHE A 283 -8.30 -24.63 2.05
CA PHE A 283 -8.34 -23.18 2.03
C PHE A 283 -9.59 -22.59 1.37
N ALA A 284 -10.68 -23.37 1.24
CA ALA A 284 -11.88 -22.96 0.50
C ALA A 284 -12.42 -21.58 0.90
N LYS A 285 -12.30 -21.20 2.19
CA LYS A 285 -12.76 -19.91 2.71
C LYS A 285 -11.94 -18.71 2.22
N THR A 286 -10.64 -18.88 2.00
CA THR A 286 -9.71 -17.79 1.64
C THR A 286 -9.20 -17.89 0.20
N PHE A 287 -9.37 -19.05 -0.45
CA PHE A 287 -8.93 -19.26 -1.83
C PHE A 287 -9.39 -18.14 -2.78
N TRP A 288 -10.64 -17.74 -2.67
CA TRP A 288 -11.19 -16.68 -3.51
C TRP A 288 -10.63 -15.30 -3.19
N VAL A 289 -10.27 -15.04 -1.93
CA VAL A 289 -9.61 -13.79 -1.54
C VAL A 289 -8.21 -13.72 -2.15
N ASP A 290 -7.46 -14.82 -2.10
CA ASP A 290 -6.16 -14.92 -2.74
C ASP A 290 -6.26 -14.72 -4.26
N ALA A 291 -7.27 -15.33 -4.90
CA ALA A 291 -7.53 -15.16 -6.33
C ALA A 291 -7.88 -13.71 -6.68
N VAL A 292 -8.71 -13.04 -5.87
CA VAL A 292 -9.05 -11.63 -6.05
C VAL A 292 -7.79 -10.75 -5.99
N PHE A 293 -6.93 -10.96 -5.00
CA PHE A 293 -5.70 -10.18 -4.89
C PHE A 293 -4.76 -10.42 -6.06
N PHE A 294 -4.59 -11.67 -6.46
CA PHE A 294 -3.77 -12.00 -7.64
C PHE A 294 -4.31 -11.34 -8.92
N VAL A 295 -5.62 -11.44 -9.17
CA VAL A 295 -6.24 -10.79 -10.34
C VAL A 295 -6.11 -9.26 -10.25
N THR A 296 -6.21 -8.67 -9.05
CA THR A 296 -6.03 -7.24 -8.85
C THR A 296 -4.60 -6.80 -9.20
N ILE A 297 -3.60 -7.54 -8.74
CA ILE A 297 -2.19 -7.29 -9.08
C ILE A 297 -1.99 -7.36 -10.60
N LEU A 298 -2.53 -8.41 -11.23
CA LEU A 298 -2.44 -8.56 -12.68
C LEU A 298 -3.19 -7.47 -13.45
N ALA A 299 -4.33 -7.00 -12.95
CA ALA A 299 -5.09 -5.92 -13.59
C ALA A 299 -4.31 -4.60 -13.54
N ILE A 300 -3.73 -4.25 -12.38
CA ILE A 300 -2.90 -3.05 -12.24
C ILE A 300 -1.68 -3.13 -13.15
N ALA A 301 -0.94 -4.25 -13.11
CA ALA A 301 0.23 -4.48 -13.96
C ALA A 301 -0.11 -4.53 -15.45
N GLY A 302 -1.27 -5.12 -15.81
CA GLY A 302 -1.74 -5.22 -17.19
C GLY A 302 -2.09 -3.88 -17.82
N VAL A 303 -2.56 -2.93 -17.02
CA VAL A 303 -2.82 -1.55 -17.51
C VAL A 303 -1.52 -0.86 -17.88
N ASP A 304 -0.51 -0.99 -17.04
CA ASP A 304 0.80 -0.40 -17.32
C ASP A 304 1.40 -1.00 -18.60
N LEU A 305 1.34 -2.34 -18.76
CA LEU A 305 1.70 -2.98 -20.03
C LEU A 305 0.87 -2.47 -21.21
N GLY A 306 -0.44 -2.34 -21.05
CA GLY A 306 -1.33 -1.82 -22.09
C GLY A 306 -0.94 -0.41 -22.54
N LEU A 307 -0.59 0.46 -21.59
CA LEU A 307 -0.11 1.82 -21.88
C LEU A 307 1.23 1.80 -22.62
N VAL A 308 2.17 0.95 -22.19
CA VAL A 308 3.47 0.78 -22.86
C VAL A 308 3.30 0.29 -24.29
N PHE A 309 2.46 -0.72 -24.53
CA PHE A 309 2.31 -1.31 -25.87
C PHE A 309 1.40 -0.50 -26.81
N SER A 310 0.33 0.13 -26.29
CA SER A 310 -0.68 0.75 -27.15
C SER A 310 -0.29 2.12 -27.69
N ARG A 311 0.60 2.84 -27.00
CA ARG A 311 0.91 4.24 -27.35
C ARG A 311 2.33 4.45 -27.82
N HIS A 312 3.15 3.40 -27.92
CA HIS A 312 4.62 3.54 -28.01
C HIS A 312 5.16 4.52 -26.96
N LEU A 313 4.35 4.77 -25.92
CA LEU A 313 4.72 5.59 -24.81
C LEU A 313 5.71 4.78 -24.00
N LEU A 314 6.88 5.23 -24.06
CA LEU A 314 7.92 4.99 -23.10
C LEU A 314 7.45 5.56 -21.77
N VAL A 315 6.61 4.77 -21.10
CA VAL A 315 6.42 5.04 -19.68
C VAL A 315 7.80 4.82 -19.08
N PRO A 316 8.48 5.87 -18.64
CA PRO A 316 9.75 5.70 -17.99
C PRO A 316 9.59 4.65 -16.89
N TYR A 317 10.62 3.86 -16.63
CA TYR A 317 10.64 2.91 -15.54
C TYR A 317 10.15 3.53 -14.21
N VAL A 318 10.46 4.81 -14.00
CA VAL A 318 10.01 5.61 -12.86
C VAL A 318 8.49 5.76 -12.82
N SER A 319 7.84 5.96 -13.96
CA SER A 319 6.37 6.07 -14.02
C SER A 319 5.70 4.72 -13.76
N ALA A 320 6.23 3.64 -14.30
CA ALA A 320 5.72 2.31 -14.04
C ALA A 320 5.81 1.92 -12.56
N PHE A 321 6.86 2.34 -11.88
CA PHE A 321 7.00 2.19 -10.45
C PHE A 321 5.83 2.82 -9.69
N LYS A 322 5.49 4.09 -9.93
CA LYS A 322 4.36 4.75 -9.27
C LYS A 322 3.00 4.17 -9.66
N TYR A 323 2.82 3.77 -10.92
CA TYR A 323 1.55 3.20 -11.39
C TYR A 323 1.25 1.82 -10.77
N ASN A 324 2.28 1.00 -10.58
CA ASN A 324 2.12 -0.32 -9.96
C ASN A 324 2.09 -0.27 -8.42
N TYR A 325 2.35 0.87 -7.80
CA TYR A 325 2.39 1.00 -6.33
C TYR A 325 1.10 0.53 -5.65
N ALA A 326 -0.06 0.73 -6.28
CA ALA A 326 -1.33 0.25 -5.76
C ALA A 326 -1.45 -1.29 -5.66
N ALA A 327 -0.60 -2.03 -6.35
CA ALA A 327 -0.56 -3.49 -6.25
C ALA A 327 0.14 -3.99 -4.98
N LEU A 328 1.01 -3.17 -4.38
CA LEU A 328 1.85 -3.54 -3.25
C LEU A 328 1.07 -4.01 -2.00
N PRO A 329 -0.01 -3.35 -1.55
CA PRO A 329 -0.79 -3.85 -0.42
C PRO A 329 -1.35 -5.25 -0.65
N PHE A 330 -1.80 -5.55 -1.86
CA PHE A 330 -2.34 -6.87 -2.22
C PHE A 330 -1.25 -7.93 -2.27
N LEU A 331 -0.05 -7.57 -2.72
CA LEU A 331 1.12 -8.45 -2.68
C LEU A 331 1.49 -8.80 -1.23
N CYS A 332 1.55 -7.80 -0.35
CA CYS A 332 1.82 -8.00 1.07
C CYS A 332 0.74 -8.84 1.77
N LEU A 333 -0.53 -8.61 1.46
CA LEU A 333 -1.65 -9.39 2.00
C LEU A 333 -1.61 -10.84 1.52
N LEU A 334 -1.27 -11.05 0.24
CA LEU A 334 -1.15 -12.39 -0.34
C LEU A 334 0.01 -13.16 0.31
N ALA A 335 1.19 -12.54 0.45
CA ALA A 335 2.32 -13.12 1.17
C ALA A 335 1.96 -13.43 2.63
N ALA A 336 1.41 -12.45 3.36
CA ALA A 336 1.03 -12.59 4.76
C ALA A 336 -0.03 -13.68 4.99
N SER A 337 -0.83 -14.04 3.97
CA SER A 337 -1.83 -15.11 4.08
C SER A 337 -1.19 -16.48 4.37
N LEU A 338 0.14 -16.65 4.20
CA LEU A 338 0.90 -17.80 4.65
C LEU A 338 0.76 -18.04 6.16
N VAL A 339 0.58 -17.01 6.96
CA VAL A 339 0.33 -17.14 8.41
C VAL A 339 -0.99 -17.86 8.67
N TYR A 340 -2.06 -17.45 7.98
CA TYR A 340 -3.35 -18.13 8.05
C TYR A 340 -3.25 -19.57 7.55
N LYS A 341 -2.63 -19.78 6.39
CA LYS A 341 -2.47 -21.09 5.77
C LYS A 341 -1.63 -22.04 6.63
N GLY A 342 -0.53 -21.54 7.20
CA GLY A 342 0.28 -22.30 8.16
C GLY A 342 -0.52 -22.76 9.37
N GLY A 343 -1.32 -21.86 9.97
CA GLY A 343 -2.20 -22.22 11.08
C GLY A 343 -3.22 -23.30 10.72
N VAL A 344 -3.87 -23.19 9.55
CA VAL A 344 -4.83 -24.19 9.06
C VAL A 344 -4.16 -25.51 8.73
N LEU A 345 -2.97 -25.50 8.10
CA LEU A 345 -2.20 -26.71 7.81
C LEU A 345 -1.85 -27.46 9.09
N LEU A 346 -1.34 -26.77 10.11
CA LEU A 346 -0.95 -27.37 11.37
C LEU A 346 -2.12 -27.91 12.18
N GLY A 347 -3.31 -27.27 12.07
CA GLY A 347 -4.54 -27.73 12.72
C GLY A 347 -5.26 -28.88 11.99
N SER A 348 -4.87 -29.22 10.76
CA SER A 348 -5.54 -30.23 9.96
C SER A 348 -4.95 -31.63 10.17
N THR A 349 -5.78 -32.69 10.00
CA THR A 349 -5.37 -34.11 10.12
C THR A 349 -4.48 -34.59 8.97
N GLY A 350 -3.71 -35.64 9.17
CA GLY A 350 -2.87 -36.35 8.15
C GLY A 350 -1.54 -35.64 7.82
N LYS A 351 -0.60 -36.41 7.29
CA LYS A 351 0.76 -36.02 6.80
C LYS A 351 1.45 -34.88 7.56
N ARG A 352 1.49 -34.96 8.88
CA ARG A 352 1.98 -33.88 9.79
C ARG A 352 3.36 -33.34 9.40
N LYS A 353 4.29 -34.22 9.00
CA LYS A 353 5.67 -33.78 8.63
C LYS A 353 5.66 -32.84 7.41
N ILE A 354 4.89 -33.17 6.37
CA ILE A 354 4.79 -32.34 5.15
C ILE A 354 4.17 -30.98 5.49
N LYS A 355 3.10 -30.96 6.28
CA LYS A 355 2.42 -29.72 6.67
C LYS A 355 3.30 -28.82 7.53
N LEU A 356 4.06 -29.42 8.45
CA LEU A 356 5.04 -28.70 9.27
C LEU A 356 6.14 -28.09 8.40
N PHE A 357 6.65 -28.87 7.42
CA PHE A 357 7.62 -28.39 6.44
C PHE A 357 7.07 -27.22 5.63
N LEU A 358 5.88 -27.34 5.06
CA LEU A 358 5.27 -26.27 4.25
C LEU A 358 4.99 -25.01 5.08
N ALA A 359 4.51 -25.15 6.32
CA ALA A 359 4.32 -24.03 7.23
C ALA A 359 5.65 -23.36 7.58
N GLY A 360 6.71 -24.17 7.81
CA GLY A 360 8.07 -23.69 8.07
C GLY A 360 8.64 -22.91 6.88
N VAL A 361 8.51 -23.43 5.66
CA VAL A 361 8.94 -22.71 4.44
C VAL A 361 8.22 -21.36 4.32
N GLY A 362 6.89 -21.32 4.56
CA GLY A 362 6.13 -20.07 4.54
C GLY A 362 6.65 -19.05 5.57
N LEU A 363 6.96 -19.49 6.78
CA LEU A 363 7.52 -18.62 7.84
C LEU A 363 8.91 -18.11 7.48
N VAL A 364 9.77 -18.97 6.93
CA VAL A 364 11.12 -18.58 6.46
C VAL A 364 11.03 -17.53 5.36
N LEU A 365 10.14 -17.70 4.38
CA LEU A 365 9.96 -16.72 3.31
C LEU A 365 9.48 -15.37 3.83
N LEU A 366 8.55 -15.34 4.79
CA LEU A 366 8.09 -14.09 5.41
C LEU A 366 9.21 -13.40 6.20
N PHE A 367 9.98 -14.16 6.96
CA PHE A 367 11.12 -13.61 7.70
C PHE A 367 12.21 -13.10 6.76
N ALA A 368 12.54 -13.89 5.73
CA ALA A 368 13.51 -13.48 4.71
C ALA A 368 13.07 -12.22 3.96
N SER A 369 11.77 -12.05 3.68
CA SER A 369 11.23 -10.84 3.08
C SER A 369 11.43 -9.60 3.97
N LEU A 370 11.18 -9.70 5.27
CA LEU A 370 11.45 -8.61 6.21
C LEU A 370 12.95 -8.30 6.28
N LEU A 371 13.78 -9.34 6.35
CA LEU A 371 15.24 -9.17 6.39
C LEU A 371 15.77 -8.55 5.10
N GLU A 372 15.32 -9.02 3.93
CA GLU A 372 15.67 -8.44 2.64
C GLU A 372 15.30 -6.95 2.58
N SER A 373 14.08 -6.59 2.98
CA SER A 373 13.61 -5.20 3.02
C SER A 373 14.52 -4.32 3.89
N LEU A 374 14.91 -4.82 5.05
CA LEU A 374 15.80 -4.09 5.97
C LEU A 374 17.23 -3.96 5.43
N LEU A 375 17.75 -5.00 4.78
CA LEU A 375 19.05 -4.96 4.12
C LEU A 375 19.04 -3.95 2.96
N PHE A 376 17.98 -3.94 2.16
CA PHE A 376 17.83 -2.96 1.10
C PHE A 376 17.76 -1.53 1.65
N LEU A 377 16.97 -1.26 2.66
CA LEU A 377 16.88 0.06 3.27
C LEU A 377 18.20 0.54 3.89
N ASN A 378 19.07 -0.39 4.32
CA ASN A 378 20.39 -0.05 4.84
C ASN A 378 21.44 0.25 3.76
N HIS A 379 21.27 -0.34 2.58
CA HIS A 379 22.30 -0.28 1.52
C HIS A 379 21.87 0.55 0.31
N THR A 380 20.63 0.99 0.27
CA THR A 380 20.12 1.79 -0.84
C THR A 380 20.01 3.24 -0.44
N GLN A 381 20.73 4.11 -1.12
CA GLN A 381 20.32 5.50 -1.21
C GLN A 381 19.39 5.61 -2.42
N PRO A 382 18.16 6.13 -2.21
CA PRO A 382 17.40 6.58 -3.34
C PRO A 382 18.19 7.71 -4.00
N TYR A 383 18.26 7.65 -5.29
CA TYR A 383 18.93 8.68 -6.10
C TYR A 383 18.31 10.03 -5.75
N PRO A 384 19.08 10.99 -5.20
CA PRO A 384 18.50 12.24 -4.68
C PRO A 384 17.96 13.15 -5.79
N LEU A 385 18.40 12.97 -7.01
CA LEU A 385 18.03 13.77 -8.18
C LEU A 385 18.08 12.87 -9.40
N ILE A 386 16.93 12.37 -9.79
CA ILE A 386 16.81 11.83 -11.12
C ILE A 386 16.71 13.04 -12.04
N ASP A 387 17.84 13.44 -12.63
CA ASP A 387 17.75 14.21 -13.85
C ASP A 387 17.13 13.29 -14.90
N PHE A 388 15.91 13.62 -15.27
CA PHE A 388 15.07 12.87 -16.19
C PHE A 388 15.82 12.47 -17.49
N LYS A 389 16.83 13.20 -17.87
CA LYS A 389 17.68 12.92 -19.03
C LYS A 389 18.78 11.89 -18.80
N VAL A 390 19.24 11.71 -17.58
CA VAL A 390 20.39 10.84 -17.27
C VAL A 390 19.93 9.42 -16.97
N ASP A 391 18.73 9.24 -16.39
CA ASP A 391 18.25 7.92 -15.97
C ASP A 391 17.80 7.01 -17.10
N TYR A 392 17.58 7.56 -18.27
CA TYR A 392 17.19 6.77 -19.42
C TYR A 392 18.29 5.94 -20.04
N VAL A 393 19.54 6.28 -19.79
CA VAL A 393 20.68 5.73 -20.55
C VAL A 393 21.40 4.59 -19.86
N GLY A 394 21.18 4.33 -18.58
CA GLY A 394 21.97 3.29 -17.93
C GLY A 394 21.52 2.75 -16.57
N HIS A 395 20.60 3.39 -15.88
CA HIS A 395 20.20 2.98 -14.54
C HIS A 395 18.71 2.65 -14.50
N TYR A 396 18.42 1.37 -14.53
CA TYR A 396 17.05 0.86 -14.63
C TYR A 396 16.21 1.08 -13.36
N PHE A 397 16.85 1.41 -12.24
CA PHE A 397 16.15 1.78 -11.02
C PHE A 397 17.00 2.69 -10.13
N PRO A 398 16.52 3.89 -9.82
CA PRO A 398 17.19 4.81 -8.91
C PRO A 398 17.23 4.34 -7.47
N PHE A 399 16.50 3.26 -7.15
CA PHE A 399 16.32 2.82 -5.77
C PHE A 399 17.42 1.91 -5.26
N TYR A 400 18.19 1.29 -6.14
CA TYR A 400 19.15 0.24 -5.78
C TYR A 400 20.56 0.53 -6.26
N VAL A 401 20.95 1.77 -6.19
CA VAL A 401 22.39 2.03 -6.20
C VAL A 401 22.91 1.59 -4.84
N PHE A 402 23.48 0.40 -4.79
CA PHE A 402 24.27 -0.03 -3.64
C PHE A 402 25.40 0.96 -3.45
N THR A 403 25.19 1.96 -2.64
CA THR A 403 26.26 2.84 -2.21
C THR A 403 26.79 2.29 -0.90
N SER A 404 28.11 2.25 -0.81
CA SER A 404 28.86 1.98 0.43
C SER A 404 28.64 3.05 1.51
N VAL A 405 27.64 3.90 1.38
CA VAL A 405 27.28 4.94 2.36
C VAL A 405 26.49 4.29 3.48
N GLY A 406 27.18 3.41 4.09
CA GLY A 406 26.73 2.68 5.23
C GLY A 406 26.45 3.52 6.41
N SER A 407 26.74 3.91 7.25
CA SER A 407 26.78 4.11 8.69
C SER A 407 25.68 4.95 9.33
N TYR A 408 25.01 5.87 8.61
CA TYR A 408 24.10 6.80 9.27
C TYR A 408 22.73 6.23 9.69
N PHE A 409 22.28 5.11 9.11
CA PHE A 409 20.92 4.61 9.34
C PHE A 409 20.87 3.23 9.98
N GLN A 410 21.98 2.53 10.13
CA GLN A 410 22.02 1.16 10.61
C GLN A 410 21.42 1.00 12.01
N GLU A 411 21.70 1.93 12.91
CA GLU A 411 21.21 1.85 14.29
C GLU A 411 19.69 1.94 14.38
N TRP A 412 19.07 2.85 13.64
CA TRP A 412 17.62 3.04 13.63
C TRP A 412 16.88 1.85 13.05
N HIS A 413 17.45 1.20 12.03
CA HIS A 413 16.85 0.00 11.46
C HIS A 413 16.91 -1.18 12.43
N TYR A 414 17.99 -1.36 13.18
CA TYR A 414 18.04 -2.38 14.22
C TYR A 414 17.02 -2.12 15.34
N ILE A 415 16.82 -0.87 15.74
CA ILE A 415 15.79 -0.48 16.70
C ILE A 415 14.39 -0.82 16.14
N ALA A 416 14.11 -0.50 14.89
CA ALA A 416 12.84 -0.83 14.25
C ALA A 416 12.59 -2.34 14.19
N VAL A 417 13.63 -3.13 13.83
CA VAL A 417 13.56 -4.61 13.87
C VAL A 417 13.27 -5.11 15.28
N ALA A 418 14.00 -4.59 16.27
CA ALA A 418 13.81 -5.00 17.68
C ALA A 418 12.37 -4.72 18.13
N ILE A 419 11.80 -3.56 17.79
CA ILE A 419 10.41 -3.19 18.11
C ILE A 419 9.44 -4.15 17.43
N ILE A 420 9.65 -4.52 16.15
CA ILE A 420 8.80 -5.48 15.44
C ILE A 420 8.88 -6.84 16.14
N VAL A 421 10.09 -7.36 16.36
CA VAL A 421 10.30 -8.65 17.02
C VAL A 421 9.65 -8.67 18.41
N LEU A 422 9.87 -7.64 19.22
CA LEU A 422 9.25 -7.51 20.54
C LEU A 422 7.72 -7.42 20.45
N SER A 423 7.18 -6.70 19.48
CA SER A 423 5.72 -6.61 19.26
C SER A 423 5.10 -7.96 18.95
N PHE A 424 5.78 -8.81 18.16
CA PHE A 424 5.33 -10.18 17.87
C PHE A 424 5.57 -11.14 19.03
N ALA A 425 6.68 -10.99 19.76
CA ALA A 425 7.04 -11.84 20.90
C ALA A 425 6.25 -11.50 22.17
N ALA A 426 5.76 -10.27 22.32
CA ALA A 426 5.11 -9.79 23.54
C ALA A 426 3.97 -10.69 24.07
N PRO A 427 3.06 -11.27 23.24
CA PRO A 427 2.05 -12.18 23.78
C PRO A 427 2.63 -13.43 24.43
N PHE A 428 3.71 -13.96 23.86
CA PHE A 428 4.39 -15.15 24.40
C PHE A 428 5.12 -14.81 25.70
N LEU A 429 5.82 -13.68 25.74
CA LEU A 429 6.52 -13.19 26.93
C LEU A 429 5.55 -12.90 28.08
N VAL A 430 4.45 -12.21 27.81
CA VAL A 430 3.40 -11.93 28.81
C VAL A 430 2.80 -13.21 29.36
N ASN A 431 2.51 -14.20 28.51
CA ASN A 431 1.97 -15.47 28.94
C ASN A 431 2.99 -16.29 29.76
N ALA A 432 4.27 -16.29 29.36
CA ALA A 432 5.34 -16.94 30.12
C ALA A 432 5.51 -16.32 31.49
N LEU A 433 5.56 -14.98 31.58
CA LEU A 433 5.65 -14.24 32.84
C LEU A 433 4.44 -14.51 33.75
N LYS A 434 3.22 -14.48 33.20
CA LYS A 434 2.00 -14.83 33.98
C LYS A 434 2.09 -16.24 34.57
N LYS A 435 2.57 -17.22 33.81
CA LYS A 435 2.73 -18.60 34.25
C LYS A 435 3.77 -18.69 35.34
N GLN A 436 4.92 -18.02 35.24
CA GLN A 436 5.93 -17.96 36.27
C GLN A 436 5.44 -17.25 37.52
N PHE A 437 4.71 -16.13 37.40
CA PHE A 437 4.14 -15.41 38.54
C PHE A 437 3.08 -16.22 39.28
N SER A 438 2.21 -16.94 38.57
CA SER A 438 1.23 -17.83 39.15
C SER A 438 1.89 -19.02 39.90
N TRP A 439 2.99 -19.55 39.37
CA TRP A 439 3.77 -20.57 40.00
C TRP A 439 4.45 -20.06 41.31
N LEU A 440 5.06 -18.86 41.24
CA LEU A 440 5.67 -18.19 42.40
C LEU A 440 4.66 -17.93 43.53
N LEU A 441 3.47 -17.42 43.17
CA LEU A 441 2.40 -17.20 44.14
C LEU A 441 1.88 -18.52 44.73
N GLY A 442 1.83 -19.59 43.96
CA GLY A 442 1.47 -20.93 44.44
C GLY A 442 2.51 -21.50 45.42
N VAL A 443 3.80 -21.25 45.17
CA VAL A 443 4.90 -21.68 46.08
C VAL A 443 4.93 -20.82 47.33
N LEU A 444 4.58 -19.56 47.31
CA LEU A 444 4.53 -18.67 48.48
C LEU A 444 3.28 -18.86 49.35
N SER A 445 2.25 -19.54 48.82
CA SER A 445 1.01 -19.86 49.55
C SER A 445 0.96 -21.28 50.08
N SER A 446 1.95 -22.12 49.77
CA SER A 446 2.17 -23.45 50.35
C SER A 446 3.17 -23.40 51.50
#